data_36e1fc20f0cda3c9aad72321b721fa45
#
_entry.id   36e1fc20f0cda3c9aad72321b721fa45
#
_cell.length_a   1.000
_cell.length_b   1.000
_cell.length_c   1.000
_cell.angle_alpha   90.00
_cell.angle_beta   90.00
_cell.angle_gamma   90.00
#
_symmetry.space_group_name_H-M   'P 1'
#
loop_
_entity.id
_entity.type
_entity.pdbx_description
1 polymer ?
#
loop_
_entity_poly.entity_id
_entity_poly.type
_entity_poly.pdbx_seq_one_letter_code
_entity_poly.pdbx_strand_id
1 'polypeptide(L)'
;MKLVIVLAMAGVAFAQNAPPDLRGIWRAENKADASLERAHVIVDPADGKIPYRPDAPGRPKAVDPQTRCFQPGVPRAAYVGTPFQIFQNARAVYIVYQDVHAYRIIYLDSAVHNDGLPYAMGDSRGHWEGNTLVADVSSFSDSTWLDGAGNYHSDALHIVERYTRMDRNTLLYEATIEDPKVFTKPWTIRMPLRLQTGAGAQIVEDECVEDETSGVRHHVSPFKAWK
;
A
#
# COMPACT_ATOMS: atom_id res chain seq x y z
N MET A 1 26.14 11.85 -64.30
CA MET A 1 25.14 12.47 -63.42
C MET A 1 24.71 11.40 -62.41
N LYS A 2 25.25 11.45 -61.19
CA LYS A 2 24.96 10.43 -60.13
C LYS A 2 23.81 10.95 -59.26
N LEU A 3 22.69 10.24 -59.28
CA LEU A 3 21.51 10.51 -58.46
C LEU A 3 21.75 10.02 -57.01
N VAL A 4 21.82 10.92 -56.05
CA VAL A 4 21.90 10.59 -54.62
C VAL A 4 20.48 10.59 -54.08
N ILE A 5 19.99 9.39 -53.73
CA ILE A 5 18.70 9.22 -53.05
C ILE A 5 18.97 9.37 -51.55
N VAL A 6 18.49 10.45 -50.94
CA VAL A 6 18.49 10.65 -49.48
C VAL A 6 17.23 9.99 -48.93
N LEU A 7 17.37 8.85 -48.25
CA LEU A 7 16.27 8.26 -47.49
C LEU A 7 16.11 9.05 -46.19
N ALA A 8 15.03 9.79 -46.06
CA ALA A 8 14.60 10.40 -44.79
C ALA A 8 13.95 9.33 -43.93
N MET A 9 14.66 8.87 -42.87
CA MET A 9 14.05 8.08 -41.82
C MET A 9 13.17 8.98 -40.96
N ALA A 10 11.85 8.88 -41.13
CA ALA A 10 10.88 9.45 -40.20
C ALA A 10 10.90 8.64 -38.89
N GLY A 11 11.58 9.18 -37.88
CA GLY A 11 11.51 8.64 -36.52
C GLY A 11 10.09 8.80 -35.96
N VAL A 12 9.39 7.72 -35.74
CA VAL A 12 8.12 7.72 -34.99
C VAL A 12 8.47 8.01 -33.54
N ALA A 13 8.34 9.25 -33.11
CA ALA A 13 8.37 9.62 -31.71
C ALA A 13 7.11 9.06 -31.06
N PHE A 14 7.24 7.99 -30.29
CA PHE A 14 6.19 7.59 -29.37
C PHE A 14 6.04 8.71 -28.34
N ALA A 15 4.95 9.45 -28.41
CA ALA A 15 4.55 10.37 -27.35
C ALA A 15 4.35 9.52 -26.09
N GLN A 16 5.30 9.57 -25.16
CA GLN A 16 5.09 9.02 -23.82
C GLN A 16 3.98 9.87 -23.20
N ASN A 17 2.79 9.28 -23.10
CA ASN A 17 1.71 9.89 -22.34
C ASN A 17 2.21 10.14 -20.92
N ALA A 18 2.00 11.36 -20.41
CA ALA A 18 2.34 11.66 -19.01
C ALA A 18 1.67 10.63 -18.09
N PRO A 19 2.34 10.22 -17.01
CA PRO A 19 1.74 9.28 -16.07
C PRO A 19 0.43 9.83 -15.52
N PRO A 20 -0.56 8.95 -15.23
CA PRO A 20 -1.85 9.38 -14.71
C PRO A 20 -1.69 10.10 -13.37
N ASP A 21 -2.58 11.04 -13.13
CA ASP A 21 -2.63 11.78 -11.89
C ASP A 21 -3.33 10.94 -10.80
N LEU A 22 -2.59 10.44 -9.81
CA LEU A 22 -3.11 9.73 -8.66
C LEU A 22 -3.35 10.64 -7.44
N ARG A 23 -3.02 11.93 -7.54
CA ARG A 23 -3.16 12.86 -6.42
C ARG A 23 -4.60 12.94 -5.94
N GLY A 24 -4.77 13.07 -4.63
CA GLY A 24 -6.07 13.15 -3.99
C GLY A 24 -6.11 12.42 -2.66
N ILE A 25 -7.26 12.48 -2.00
CA ILE A 25 -7.51 11.78 -0.76
C ILE A 25 -8.33 10.53 -1.08
N TRP A 26 -7.83 9.38 -0.70
CA TRP A 26 -8.38 8.08 -1.06
C TRP A 26 -8.74 7.27 0.17
N ARG A 27 -9.70 6.37 0.01
CA ARG A 27 -10.12 5.46 1.07
C ARG A 27 -10.61 4.14 0.49
N ALA A 28 -10.26 3.03 1.14
CA ALA A 28 -10.89 1.74 0.91
C ALA A 28 -12.22 1.67 1.67
N GLU A 29 -13.31 1.34 0.96
CA GLU A 29 -14.66 1.24 1.53
C GLU A 29 -15.04 -0.23 1.74
N ASN A 30 -14.24 -0.97 2.50
CA ASN A 30 -14.46 -2.37 2.80
C ASN A 30 -14.05 -2.70 4.24
N LYS A 31 -14.13 -3.96 4.63
CA LYS A 31 -13.76 -4.46 5.95
C LYS A 31 -12.48 -5.31 5.92
N ALA A 32 -11.60 -5.08 4.93
CA ALA A 32 -10.36 -5.84 4.75
C ALA A 32 -9.43 -5.72 5.97
N ASP A 33 -9.40 -4.57 6.63
CA ASP A 33 -8.65 -4.39 7.86
C ASP A 33 -9.06 -5.36 8.97
N ALA A 34 -10.34 -5.63 9.12
CA ALA A 34 -10.79 -6.61 10.12
C ALA A 34 -10.50 -8.06 9.71
N SER A 35 -10.59 -8.40 8.42
CA SER A 35 -10.19 -9.70 7.88
C SER A 35 -10.24 -9.69 6.36
N LEU A 36 -9.13 -9.97 5.73
CA LEU A 36 -9.00 -10.08 4.27
C LEU A 36 -9.90 -11.18 3.69
N GLU A 37 -9.95 -12.35 4.34
CA GLU A 37 -10.79 -13.47 3.89
C GLU A 37 -12.28 -13.14 4.00
N ARG A 38 -12.74 -12.62 5.15
CA ARG A 38 -14.16 -12.27 5.36
C ARG A 38 -14.61 -11.09 4.50
N ALA A 39 -13.68 -10.21 4.12
CA ALA A 39 -13.97 -9.11 3.22
C ALA A 39 -14.05 -9.54 1.75
N HIS A 40 -13.71 -10.80 1.43
CA HIS A 40 -13.71 -11.36 0.08
C HIS A 40 -12.86 -10.54 -0.92
N VAL A 41 -11.73 -10.02 -0.45
CA VAL A 41 -10.81 -9.22 -1.28
C VAL A 41 -9.67 -10.04 -1.87
N ILE A 42 -9.48 -11.29 -1.43
CA ILE A 42 -8.51 -12.22 -2.00
C ILE A 42 -9.06 -12.74 -3.33
N VAL A 43 -8.33 -12.47 -4.42
CA VAL A 43 -8.72 -12.84 -5.79
C VAL A 43 -7.87 -13.98 -6.37
N ASP A 44 -6.72 -14.23 -5.79
CA ASP A 44 -5.89 -15.41 -6.02
C ASP A 44 -5.28 -15.83 -4.67
N PRO A 45 -5.51 -17.08 -4.24
CA PRO A 45 -6.22 -18.16 -4.91
C PRO A 45 -7.74 -17.95 -4.96
N ALA A 46 -8.39 -18.64 -5.92
CA ALA A 46 -9.83 -18.47 -6.21
C ALA A 46 -10.77 -18.90 -5.07
N ASP A 47 -10.28 -19.69 -4.12
CA ASP A 47 -11.03 -20.08 -2.91
C ASP A 47 -11.08 -18.98 -1.85
N GLY A 48 -10.34 -17.87 -2.08
CA GLY A 48 -10.29 -16.72 -1.18
C GLY A 48 -9.59 -16.98 0.14
N LYS A 49 -8.72 -18.02 0.21
CA LYS A 49 -7.98 -18.40 1.42
C LYS A 49 -6.53 -17.98 1.34
N ILE A 50 -5.98 -17.56 2.48
CA ILE A 50 -4.54 -17.28 2.58
C ILE A 50 -3.78 -18.63 2.55
N PRO A 51 -2.83 -18.82 1.63
CA PRO A 51 -2.16 -20.10 1.40
C PRO A 51 -1.02 -20.35 2.41
N TYR A 52 -1.34 -20.44 3.70
CA TYR A 52 -0.34 -20.71 4.74
C TYR A 52 0.38 -22.04 4.52
N ARG A 53 1.66 -22.06 4.82
CA ARG A 53 2.45 -23.29 4.90
C ARG A 53 2.02 -24.09 6.14
N PRO A 54 1.94 -25.42 6.06
CA PRO A 54 1.65 -26.26 7.22
C PRO A 54 2.68 -26.15 8.35
N ASP A 55 3.93 -25.83 7.98
CA ASP A 55 5.10 -25.67 8.83
C ASP A 55 5.44 -24.20 9.11
N ALA A 56 4.56 -23.25 8.73
CA ALA A 56 4.77 -21.84 9.02
C ALA A 56 4.98 -21.61 10.52
N PRO A 57 5.87 -20.70 10.92
CA PRO A 57 5.94 -20.27 12.31
C PRO A 57 4.55 -19.86 12.76
N GLY A 58 4.08 -20.38 13.90
CA GLY A 58 2.77 -20.02 14.40
C GLY A 58 2.66 -18.51 14.63
N ARG A 59 1.45 -17.98 14.49
CA ARG A 59 1.17 -16.55 14.76
C ARG A 59 1.75 -16.17 16.13
N PRO A 60 2.51 -15.06 16.22
CA PRO A 60 2.96 -14.56 17.51
C PRO A 60 1.77 -14.38 18.46
N LYS A 61 1.87 -14.84 19.70
CA LYS A 61 0.90 -14.57 20.75
C LYS A 61 1.03 -13.10 21.18
N ALA A 62 0.64 -12.20 20.28
CA ALA A 62 0.76 -10.77 20.47
C ALA A 62 -0.61 -10.12 20.26
N VAL A 63 -0.78 -8.96 20.84
CA VAL A 63 -1.87 -8.04 20.52
C VAL A 63 -1.55 -7.43 19.17
N ASP A 64 -2.57 -7.13 18.37
CA ASP A 64 -2.39 -6.44 17.09
C ASP A 64 -1.56 -5.17 17.30
N PRO A 65 -0.37 -5.05 16.64
CA PRO A 65 0.51 -3.90 16.83
C PRO A 65 -0.16 -2.56 16.53
N GLN A 66 -1.09 -2.54 15.58
CA GLN A 66 -1.85 -1.33 15.25
C GLN A 66 -2.70 -0.86 16.43
N THR A 67 -3.22 -1.77 17.28
CA THR A 67 -3.97 -1.36 18.49
C THR A 67 -3.08 -0.71 19.56
N ARG A 68 -1.77 -0.72 19.37
CA ARG A 68 -0.76 -0.08 20.21
C ARG A 68 -0.04 1.08 19.51
N CYS A 69 -0.71 1.73 18.60
CA CYS A 69 -0.19 2.88 17.85
C CYS A 69 1.05 2.59 16.98
N PHE A 70 1.33 1.34 16.66
CA PHE A 70 2.35 1.01 15.66
C PHE A 70 1.81 1.19 14.25
N GLN A 71 2.72 1.44 13.32
CA GLN A 71 2.38 1.54 11.90
C GLN A 71 1.74 0.25 11.39
N PRO A 72 0.71 0.34 10.53
CA PRO A 72 -0.03 -0.84 10.07
C PRO A 72 0.77 -1.75 9.13
N GLY A 73 1.87 -1.23 8.55
CA GLY A 73 2.61 -1.92 7.50
C GLY A 73 1.91 -1.89 6.15
N VAL A 74 2.64 -2.36 5.12
CA VAL A 74 2.09 -2.57 3.77
C VAL A 74 1.76 -4.05 3.65
N PRO A 75 0.63 -4.43 3.05
CA PRO A 75 -0.34 -3.61 2.30
C PRO A 75 -1.45 -3.02 3.20
N ARG A 76 -1.50 -3.35 4.49
CA ARG A 76 -2.60 -3.01 5.41
C ARG A 76 -2.89 -1.52 5.46
N ALA A 77 -1.86 -0.66 5.37
CA ALA A 77 -2.03 0.79 5.35
C ALA A 77 -3.01 1.30 4.28
N ALA A 78 -3.16 0.58 3.16
CA ALA A 78 -4.08 0.96 2.09
C ALA A 78 -5.57 0.72 2.44
N TYR A 79 -5.87 -0.09 3.48
CA TYR A 79 -7.24 -0.49 3.81
C TYR A 79 -7.60 -0.47 5.31
N VAL A 80 -6.83 0.21 6.14
CA VAL A 80 -7.17 0.39 7.58
C VAL A 80 -8.47 1.14 7.85
N GLY A 81 -9.16 1.60 6.80
CA GLY A 81 -10.46 2.26 6.94
C GLY A 81 -10.39 3.77 7.14
N THR A 82 -9.24 4.33 7.48
CA THR A 82 -8.98 5.78 7.48
C THR A 82 -8.53 6.25 6.10
N PRO A 83 -8.74 7.54 5.75
CA PRO A 83 -8.26 8.06 4.48
C PRO A 83 -6.74 8.22 4.45
N PHE A 84 -6.20 8.26 3.24
CA PHE A 84 -4.82 8.64 2.98
C PHE A 84 -4.74 9.59 1.78
N GLN A 85 -3.72 10.42 1.74
CA GLN A 85 -3.51 11.38 0.66
C GLN A 85 -2.30 11.00 -0.19
N ILE A 86 -2.47 11.03 -1.50
CA ILE A 86 -1.40 10.82 -2.48
C ILE A 86 -0.94 12.16 -3.00
N PHE A 87 0.38 12.37 -2.98
CA PHE A 87 1.09 13.42 -3.70
C PHE A 87 2.04 12.75 -4.70
N GLN A 88 2.26 13.37 -5.85
CA GLN A 88 3.20 12.82 -6.83
C GLN A 88 3.97 13.91 -7.56
N ASN A 89 5.20 13.57 -7.92
CA ASN A 89 6.03 14.31 -8.86
C ASN A 89 6.79 13.33 -9.77
N ALA A 90 7.72 13.83 -10.58
CA ALA A 90 8.47 13.00 -11.52
C ALA A 90 9.41 11.99 -10.86
N ARG A 91 9.77 12.17 -9.57
CA ARG A 91 10.78 11.36 -8.87
C ARG A 91 10.19 10.41 -7.83
N ALA A 92 8.99 10.71 -7.32
CA ALA A 92 8.38 9.92 -6.27
C ALA A 92 6.86 10.11 -6.18
N VAL A 93 6.21 9.10 -5.62
CA VAL A 93 4.84 9.17 -5.10
C VAL A 93 4.92 9.10 -3.58
N TYR A 94 4.29 10.08 -2.92
CA TYR A 94 4.23 10.19 -1.47
C TYR A 94 2.81 9.83 -1.02
N ILE A 95 2.70 8.96 -0.04
CA ILE A 95 1.42 8.59 0.56
C ILE A 95 1.48 8.95 2.05
N VAL A 96 0.56 9.82 2.46
CA VAL A 96 0.40 10.24 3.85
C VAL A 96 -0.88 9.63 4.37
N TYR A 97 -0.78 8.80 5.38
CA TYR A 97 -1.91 8.13 6.02
C TYR A 97 -2.40 8.93 7.21
N GLN A 98 -3.71 9.02 7.39
CA GLN A 98 -4.27 9.64 8.58
C GLN A 98 -3.94 8.83 9.84
N ASP A 99 -3.92 7.51 9.70
CA ASP A 99 -3.67 6.59 10.81
C ASP A 99 -2.21 6.65 11.27
N VAL A 100 -1.99 6.80 12.57
CA VAL A 100 -0.68 6.77 13.27
C VAL A 100 0.42 7.63 12.63
N HIS A 101 0.07 8.72 11.94
CA HIS A 101 1.01 9.62 11.25
C HIS A 101 1.97 8.88 10.29
N ALA A 102 1.53 7.73 9.75
CA ALA A 102 2.35 6.97 8.83
C ALA A 102 2.48 7.71 7.50
N TYR A 103 3.66 7.62 6.93
CA TYR A 103 3.91 8.08 5.57
C TYR A 103 4.78 7.07 4.82
N ARG A 104 4.76 7.19 3.51
CA ARG A 104 5.50 6.30 2.63
C ARG A 104 5.96 7.04 1.39
N ILE A 105 7.15 6.73 0.92
CA ILE A 105 7.71 7.27 -0.32
C ILE A 105 7.95 6.09 -1.27
N ILE A 106 7.34 6.14 -2.45
CA ILE A 106 7.61 5.22 -3.55
C ILE A 106 8.54 5.96 -4.49
N TYR A 107 9.82 5.58 -4.52
CA TYR A 107 10.82 6.20 -5.36
C TYR A 107 10.70 5.70 -6.80
N LEU A 108 10.66 6.63 -7.77
CA LEU A 108 10.54 6.35 -9.19
C LEU A 108 11.87 6.47 -9.96
N ASP A 109 12.90 6.96 -9.30
CA ASP A 109 14.21 7.25 -9.87
C ASP A 109 15.27 6.16 -9.57
N SER A 110 14.90 5.14 -8.80
CA SER A 110 15.76 4.00 -8.48
C SER A 110 14.96 2.74 -8.26
N ALA A 111 15.37 1.65 -8.90
CA ALA A 111 14.85 0.30 -8.64
C ALA A 111 15.62 -0.44 -7.53
N VAL A 112 16.69 0.16 -7.00
CA VAL A 112 17.54 -0.48 -5.98
C VAL A 112 16.96 -0.21 -4.60
N HIS A 113 16.63 -1.29 -3.89
CA HIS A 113 16.18 -1.23 -2.50
C HIS A 113 17.32 -0.92 -1.53
N ASN A 114 16.97 -0.31 -0.40
CA ASN A 114 17.91 -0.14 0.70
C ASN A 114 18.08 -1.46 1.46
N ASP A 115 19.20 -2.11 1.25
CA ASP A 115 19.56 -3.32 1.97
C ASP A 115 20.04 -2.99 3.39
N GLY A 116 19.60 -3.80 4.34
CA GLY A 116 20.19 -3.86 5.68
C GLY A 116 19.45 -3.19 6.83
N LEU A 117 18.33 -2.49 6.57
CA LEU A 117 17.44 -1.98 7.64
C LEU A 117 16.01 -2.45 7.42
N PRO A 118 15.42 -3.17 8.38
CA PRO A 118 14.02 -3.56 8.30
C PRO A 118 13.09 -2.40 8.65
N TYR A 119 12.03 -2.22 7.88
CA TYR A 119 11.02 -1.17 8.04
C TYR A 119 9.62 -1.77 8.24
N ALA A 120 8.81 -1.17 9.09
CA ALA A 120 7.41 -1.55 9.22
C ALA A 120 6.60 -1.33 7.91
N MET A 121 6.91 -0.25 7.18
CA MET A 121 6.27 0.11 5.91
C MET A 121 7.02 -0.44 4.68
N GLY A 122 8.13 -1.15 4.86
CA GLY A 122 9.01 -1.60 3.79
C GLY A 122 9.73 -0.45 3.06
N ASP A 123 10.67 -0.80 2.18
CA ASP A 123 11.28 0.11 1.21
C ASP A 123 10.58 -0.05 -0.13
N SER A 124 10.13 1.05 -0.73
CA SER A 124 9.25 1.04 -1.91
C SER A 124 9.93 1.65 -3.11
N ARG A 125 10.00 0.87 -4.21
CA ARG A 125 10.49 1.28 -5.51
C ARG A 125 9.38 1.18 -6.53
N GLY A 126 9.23 2.17 -7.41
CA GLY A 126 8.11 2.19 -8.33
C GLY A 126 8.47 2.55 -9.75
N HIS A 127 7.56 2.20 -10.65
CA HIS A 127 7.59 2.61 -12.04
C HIS A 127 6.16 2.68 -12.59
N TRP A 128 6.03 3.26 -13.77
CA TRP A 128 4.73 3.36 -14.44
C TRP A 128 4.59 2.31 -15.54
N GLU A 129 3.48 1.61 -15.54
CA GLU A 129 3.02 0.72 -16.62
C GLU A 129 1.71 1.26 -17.19
N GLY A 130 1.79 2.10 -18.21
CA GLY A 130 0.60 2.77 -18.75
C GLY A 130 -0.12 3.62 -17.71
N ASN A 131 -1.35 3.25 -17.35
CA ASN A 131 -2.16 3.93 -16.34
C ASN A 131 -2.02 3.35 -14.91
N THR A 132 -1.02 2.52 -14.68
CA THR A 132 -0.79 1.83 -13.41
C THR A 132 0.56 2.25 -12.81
N LEU A 133 0.55 2.71 -11.56
CA LEU A 133 1.74 2.75 -10.73
C LEU A 133 1.99 1.35 -10.18
N VAL A 134 3.17 0.80 -10.45
CA VAL A 134 3.64 -0.45 -9.85
C VAL A 134 4.64 -0.10 -8.77
N ALA A 135 4.46 -0.63 -7.57
CA ALA A 135 5.39 -0.45 -6.46
C ALA A 135 5.88 -1.83 -5.99
N ASP A 136 7.17 -2.04 -6.10
CA ASP A 136 7.90 -3.17 -5.52
C ASP A 136 8.30 -2.80 -4.09
N VAL A 137 8.02 -3.67 -3.11
CA VAL A 137 8.21 -3.37 -1.69
C VAL A 137 8.89 -4.54 -1.00
N SER A 138 10.02 -4.26 -0.38
CA SER A 138 10.82 -5.24 0.36
C SER A 138 11.38 -4.65 1.65
N SER A 139 12.32 -5.34 2.31
CA SER A 139 12.99 -4.89 3.53
C SER A 139 12.02 -4.65 4.70
N PHE A 140 11.09 -5.59 4.88
CA PHE A 140 10.13 -5.53 5.97
C PHE A 140 10.71 -6.03 7.29
N SER A 141 10.25 -5.42 8.40
CA SER A 141 10.28 -6.06 9.71
C SER A 141 9.08 -6.99 9.85
N ASP A 142 9.17 -7.98 10.73
CA ASP A 142 8.08 -8.91 11.07
C ASP A 142 7.10 -8.35 12.12
N SER A 143 7.16 -7.04 12.36
CA SER A 143 6.44 -6.36 13.45
C SER A 143 5.01 -5.97 13.12
N THR A 144 4.55 -6.18 11.88
CA THR A 144 3.21 -5.77 11.43
C THR A 144 2.34 -6.99 11.08
N TRP A 145 1.03 -6.76 10.99
CA TRP A 145 0.06 -7.77 10.59
C TRP A 145 -0.64 -7.37 9.29
N LEU A 146 -1.07 -8.38 8.53
CA LEU A 146 -1.81 -8.15 7.28
C LEU A 146 -3.27 -7.72 7.53
N ASP A 147 -3.85 -8.07 8.68
CA ASP A 147 -5.19 -7.66 9.10
C ASP A 147 -5.42 -7.87 10.59
N GLY A 148 -6.54 -7.37 11.12
CA GLY A 148 -6.95 -7.51 12.52
C GLY A 148 -7.37 -8.93 12.94
N ALA A 149 -7.55 -9.85 11.99
CA ALA A 149 -7.76 -11.26 12.29
C ALA A 149 -6.45 -11.95 12.72
N GLY A 150 -5.32 -11.25 12.59
CA GLY A 150 -4.00 -11.72 13.00
C GLY A 150 -3.29 -12.50 11.92
N ASN A 151 -3.61 -12.24 10.66
CA ASN A 151 -2.82 -12.73 9.55
C ASN A 151 -1.47 -11.99 9.55
N TYR A 152 -0.41 -12.76 9.52
CA TYR A 152 0.96 -12.28 9.76
C TYR A 152 1.88 -12.61 8.57
N HIS A 153 3.07 -12.07 8.63
CA HIS A 153 4.17 -12.31 7.70
C HIS A 153 5.49 -12.39 8.47
N SER A 154 6.57 -12.73 7.79
CA SER A 154 7.93 -12.68 8.29
C SER A 154 8.71 -11.49 7.71
N ASP A 155 9.98 -11.40 8.06
CA ASP A 155 10.96 -10.47 7.46
C ASP A 155 11.29 -10.78 5.99
N ALA A 156 10.86 -11.95 5.48
CA ALA A 156 11.00 -12.32 4.08
C ALA A 156 9.82 -11.85 3.20
N LEU A 157 8.92 -11.02 3.76
CA LEU A 157 7.81 -10.45 3.01
C LEU A 157 8.31 -9.64 1.81
N HIS A 158 7.70 -9.91 0.66
CA HIS A 158 7.83 -9.13 -0.56
C HIS A 158 6.43 -8.84 -1.10
N ILE A 159 6.21 -7.61 -1.56
CA ILE A 159 4.90 -7.19 -2.07
C ILE A 159 5.08 -6.43 -3.37
N VAL A 160 4.27 -6.77 -4.35
CA VAL A 160 4.10 -5.95 -5.56
C VAL A 160 2.70 -5.34 -5.54
N GLU A 161 2.64 -4.03 -5.39
CA GLU A 161 1.40 -3.28 -5.41
C GLU A 161 1.15 -2.63 -6.76
N ARG A 162 -0.10 -2.50 -7.13
CA ARG A 162 -0.55 -1.87 -8.36
C ARG A 162 -1.69 -0.90 -8.06
N TYR A 163 -1.50 0.35 -8.43
CA TYR A 163 -2.50 1.40 -8.33
C TYR A 163 -2.92 1.80 -9.74
N THR A 164 -4.03 1.25 -10.21
CA THR A 164 -4.53 1.49 -11.58
C THR A 164 -5.61 2.56 -11.57
N ARG A 165 -5.42 3.65 -12.32
CA ARG A 165 -6.45 4.67 -12.48
C ARG A 165 -7.57 4.16 -13.39
N MET A 166 -8.73 3.83 -12.79
CA MET A 166 -9.89 3.33 -13.52
C MET A 166 -10.73 4.46 -14.10
N ASP A 167 -10.98 5.48 -13.30
CA ASP A 167 -11.72 6.68 -13.66
C ASP A 167 -11.34 7.85 -12.72
N ARG A 168 -12.09 8.96 -12.81
CA ARG A 168 -11.81 10.15 -12.01
C ARG A 168 -11.84 9.88 -10.49
N ASN A 169 -12.71 8.98 -10.04
CA ASN A 169 -13.03 8.79 -8.62
C ASN A 169 -12.59 7.41 -8.10
N THR A 170 -11.97 6.59 -8.94
CA THR A 170 -11.64 5.19 -8.58
C THR A 170 -10.20 4.86 -8.96
N LEU A 171 -9.44 4.37 -7.97
CA LEU A 171 -8.23 3.58 -8.18
C LEU A 171 -8.55 2.11 -7.89
N LEU A 172 -8.14 1.21 -8.77
CA LEU A 172 -8.09 -0.20 -8.45
C LEU A 172 -6.75 -0.46 -7.76
N TYR A 173 -6.82 -0.94 -6.55
CA TYR A 173 -5.66 -1.38 -5.77
C TYR A 173 -5.55 -2.88 -5.81
N GLU A 174 -4.37 -3.38 -6.14
CA GLU A 174 -4.01 -4.78 -6.08
C GLU A 174 -2.69 -4.92 -5.35
N ALA A 175 -2.55 -5.96 -4.53
CA ALA A 175 -1.28 -6.31 -3.91
C ALA A 175 -1.06 -7.83 -4.03
N THR A 176 0.03 -8.20 -4.67
CA THR A 176 0.53 -9.58 -4.67
C THR A 176 1.52 -9.72 -3.53
N ILE A 177 1.25 -10.67 -2.65
CA ILE A 177 1.94 -10.88 -1.38
C ILE A 177 2.71 -12.20 -1.47
N GLU A 178 3.99 -12.15 -1.24
CA GLU A 178 4.88 -13.30 -1.22
C GLU A 178 5.69 -13.32 0.07
N ASP A 179 5.73 -14.47 0.74
CA ASP A 179 6.58 -14.72 1.88
C ASP A 179 6.89 -16.22 1.94
N PRO A 180 8.08 -16.64 1.46
CA PRO A 180 8.41 -18.06 1.36
C PRO A 180 8.57 -18.77 2.71
N LYS A 181 8.68 -18.02 3.82
CA LYS A 181 8.70 -18.58 5.17
C LYS A 181 7.29 -18.86 5.73
N VAL A 182 6.27 -18.15 5.19
CA VAL A 182 4.90 -18.17 5.73
C VAL A 182 3.90 -18.78 4.76
N PHE A 183 4.02 -18.51 3.46
CA PHE A 183 3.05 -18.93 2.44
C PHE A 183 3.63 -19.99 1.50
N THR A 184 2.76 -20.86 0.98
CA THR A 184 3.15 -21.91 0.01
C THR A 184 3.33 -21.36 -1.39
N LYS A 185 2.72 -20.21 -1.70
CA LYS A 185 2.79 -19.52 -2.99
C LYS A 185 2.41 -18.05 -2.82
N PRO A 186 2.76 -17.18 -3.78
CA PRO A 186 2.20 -15.82 -3.84
C PRO A 186 0.67 -15.84 -3.90
N TRP A 187 0.05 -14.79 -3.35
CA TRP A 187 -1.39 -14.59 -3.37
C TRP A 187 -1.75 -13.11 -3.53
N THR A 188 -2.94 -12.81 -4.02
CA THR A 188 -3.29 -11.45 -4.44
C THR A 188 -4.60 -11.00 -3.83
N ILE A 189 -4.58 -9.79 -3.29
CA ILE A 189 -5.78 -9.03 -2.90
C ILE A 189 -6.10 -7.97 -3.95
N ARG A 190 -7.39 -7.63 -4.06
CA ARG A 190 -7.87 -6.57 -4.97
C ARG A 190 -9.05 -5.85 -4.37
N MET A 191 -9.06 -4.50 -4.47
CA MET A 191 -10.15 -3.68 -4.00
C MET A 191 -10.15 -2.29 -4.64
N PRO A 192 -11.33 -1.65 -4.78
CA PRO A 192 -11.40 -0.25 -5.19
C PRO A 192 -11.04 0.69 -4.03
N LEU A 193 -10.30 1.74 -4.36
CA LEU A 193 -10.12 2.92 -3.51
C LEU A 193 -10.96 4.05 -4.09
N ARG A 194 -11.69 4.76 -3.23
CA ARG A 194 -12.59 5.84 -3.62
C ARG A 194 -12.01 7.21 -3.28
N LEU A 195 -12.07 8.10 -4.27
CA LEU A 195 -11.68 9.50 -4.06
C LEU A 195 -12.66 10.16 -3.10
N GLN A 196 -12.13 10.72 -2.04
CA GLN A 196 -12.90 11.51 -1.10
C GLN A 196 -13.02 12.94 -1.66
N THR A 197 -14.26 13.45 -1.72
CA THR A 197 -14.57 14.77 -2.29
C THR A 197 -15.50 15.54 -1.36
N GLY A 198 -15.55 16.88 -1.54
CA GLY A 198 -16.42 17.75 -0.73
C GLY A 198 -15.67 18.44 0.40
N ALA A 199 -16.40 19.27 1.16
CA ALA A 199 -15.82 20.14 2.19
C ALA A 199 -15.17 19.41 3.39
N GLY A 200 -15.47 18.11 3.58
CA GLY A 200 -14.87 17.26 4.61
C GLY A 200 -13.75 16.35 4.13
N ALA A 201 -13.36 16.45 2.86
CA ALA A 201 -12.29 15.64 2.29
C ALA A 201 -10.93 16.22 2.69
N GLN A 202 -10.43 15.82 3.83
CA GLN A 202 -9.12 16.21 4.35
C GLN A 202 -8.53 15.09 5.20
N ILE A 203 -7.20 15.04 5.28
CA ILE A 203 -6.52 14.29 6.31
C ILE A 203 -6.61 15.14 7.59
N VAL A 204 -7.13 14.54 8.63
CA VAL A 204 -7.18 15.17 9.94
C VAL A 204 -6.03 14.64 10.79
N GLU A 205 -5.58 15.47 11.71
CA GLU A 205 -4.64 15.05 12.74
C GLU A 205 -5.34 14.02 13.64
N ASP A 206 -4.77 12.85 13.72
CA ASP A 206 -5.28 11.73 14.50
C ASP A 206 -4.17 11.25 15.43
N GLU A 207 -4.20 11.72 16.64
CA GLU A 207 -3.21 11.36 17.64
C GLU A 207 -3.59 10.02 18.26
N CYS A 208 -2.75 9.02 18.05
CA CYS A 208 -2.90 7.73 18.68
C CYS A 208 -2.11 7.73 20.00
N VAL A 209 -2.79 7.52 21.10
CA VAL A 209 -2.19 7.42 22.42
C VAL A 209 -2.46 6.03 22.97
N GLU A 210 -1.40 5.33 23.36
CA GLU A 210 -1.53 4.08 24.12
C GLU A 210 -1.84 4.40 25.57
N ASP A 211 -2.95 3.85 26.11
CA ASP A 211 -3.25 3.96 27.53
C ASP A 211 -2.28 3.04 28.29
N GLU A 212 -1.43 3.63 29.12
CA GLU A 212 -0.43 2.94 29.93
C GLU A 212 -1.05 1.88 30.87
N THR A 213 -2.33 2.03 31.23
CA THR A 213 -3.02 1.12 32.17
C THR A 213 -3.71 -0.03 31.48
N SER A 214 -4.32 0.18 30.33
CA SER A 214 -5.09 -0.85 29.62
C SER A 214 -4.36 -1.41 28.40
N GLY A 215 -3.34 -0.72 27.90
CA GLY A 215 -2.67 -1.02 26.62
C GLY A 215 -3.63 -0.90 25.43
N VAL A 216 -4.72 -0.18 25.59
CA VAL A 216 -5.72 0.05 24.53
C VAL A 216 -5.47 1.39 23.87
N ARG A 217 -5.53 1.36 22.55
CA ARG A 217 -5.41 2.54 21.71
C ARG A 217 -6.60 3.48 21.89
N HIS A 218 -6.33 4.73 22.17
CA HIS A 218 -7.30 5.80 22.15
C HIS A 218 -6.97 6.77 21.02
N HIS A 219 -7.94 7.00 20.12
CA HIS A 219 -7.87 8.10 19.18
C HIS A 219 -8.30 9.37 19.89
N VAL A 220 -7.37 10.25 20.17
CA VAL A 220 -7.64 11.56 20.73
C VAL A 220 -7.78 12.54 19.57
N SER A 221 -9.01 12.94 19.26
CA SER A 221 -9.22 14.09 18.37
C SER A 221 -8.89 15.36 19.13
N PRO A 222 -7.87 16.14 18.77
CA PRO A 222 -7.48 17.36 19.48
C PRO A 222 -8.61 18.40 19.53
N PHE A 223 -9.58 18.31 18.61
CA PHE A 223 -10.73 19.22 18.56
C PHE A 223 -11.79 19.01 19.66
N LYS A 224 -11.72 17.92 20.43
CA LYS A 224 -12.63 17.68 21.57
C LYS A 224 -12.10 18.16 22.91
N ALA A 225 -10.82 18.49 23.01
CA ALA A 225 -10.17 18.88 24.27
C ALA A 225 -10.42 20.35 24.68
N TRP A 226 -11.05 21.16 23.83
CA TRP A 226 -11.27 22.60 24.06
C TRP A 226 -12.76 22.97 24.21
N LYS A 227 -13.55 22.19 24.94
CA LYS A 227 -14.89 22.55 25.33
C LYS A 227 -14.93 22.84 26.83
#